data_29b07eb84c66f251c179d14c7b767f7d
#
_entry.id   29b07eb84c66f251c179d14c7b767f7d
#
_cell.length_a   1.000
_cell.length_b   1.000
_cell.length_c   1.000
_cell.angle_alpha   90.00
_cell.angle_beta   90.00
_cell.angle_gamma   90.00
#
_symmetry.space_group_name_H-M   'P 1'
#
loop_
_entity.id
_entity.type
_entity.pdbx_description
1 polymer ?
#
loop_
_entity_poly.entity_id
_entity_poly.type
_entity_poly.pdbx_seq_one_letter_code
_entity_poly.pdbx_strand_id
1 'polypeptide(L)'
;MVTLSTSLPNRVKYKQQLGRFLAQNPFPHPLTQGFFYREKMTAIHTIAPDLSLPSILEVGGGPSGLTAMLYPQSQITNLDLNPDYGTAPCNQQPQVKFVCGDATALPFGDGSFDAVTMFDVLEHIPDHHQAIAEVKRVLRPGGVLLVSTPNEHWRFPYYGFMQPFCPRDVDVMAEWGHVRRGYTLDDLKQLIGLPCQDYATFINPITAIGHDIAFSRLSPLKRQVLCTLLSPLTWFGYLTHNPHATGTETVSLWCNQ
;
A
#
# COMPACT_ATOMS: atom_id res chain seq x y z
N MET A 1 32.13 -32.33 28.63
CA MET A 1 30.89 -31.57 28.46
C MET A 1 31.08 -30.68 27.23
N VAL A 2 30.64 -31.11 26.06
CA VAL A 2 30.80 -30.38 24.79
C VAL A 2 29.50 -29.62 24.59
N THR A 3 29.54 -28.32 24.75
CA THR A 3 28.42 -27.41 24.43
C THR A 3 28.35 -27.25 22.92
N LEU A 4 27.45 -27.99 22.28
CA LEU A 4 27.09 -27.77 20.88
C LEU A 4 26.29 -26.45 20.80
N SER A 5 26.97 -25.39 20.36
CA SER A 5 26.32 -24.16 19.91
C SER A 5 25.65 -24.49 18.59
N THR A 6 24.35 -24.78 18.63
CA THR A 6 23.49 -24.81 17.43
C THR A 6 23.14 -23.41 17.01
N SER A 7 24.04 -22.80 16.20
CA SER A 7 23.65 -21.64 15.39
C SER A 7 22.62 -22.15 14.38
N LEU A 8 21.37 -21.77 14.56
CA LEU A 8 20.32 -21.97 13.55
C LEU A 8 20.81 -21.39 12.22
N PRO A 9 20.68 -22.13 11.09
CA PRO A 9 21.09 -21.60 9.79
C PRO A 9 20.34 -20.28 9.54
N ASN A 10 21.03 -19.26 9.05
CA ASN A 10 20.46 -17.98 8.65
C ASN A 10 19.27 -18.25 7.72
N ARG A 11 18.06 -18.07 8.24
CA ARG A 11 16.85 -18.22 7.44
C ARG A 11 16.91 -17.17 6.33
N VAL A 12 16.93 -17.61 5.08
CA VAL A 12 16.89 -16.70 3.92
C VAL A 12 15.65 -15.82 4.07
N LYS A 13 15.83 -14.51 4.09
CA LYS A 13 14.74 -13.54 4.12
C LYS A 13 14.50 -13.05 2.70
N TYR A 14 13.28 -13.22 2.24
CA TYR A 14 12.85 -12.82 0.90
C TYR A 14 12.29 -11.39 0.90
N LYS A 15 11.60 -11.04 1.96
CA LYS A 15 11.09 -9.70 2.20
C LYS A 15 12.19 -8.80 2.76
N GLN A 16 12.26 -7.55 2.29
CA GLN A 16 13.21 -6.54 2.79
C GLN A 16 13.05 -6.35 4.31
N GLN A 17 14.14 -6.11 5.03
CA GLN A 17 14.05 -5.74 6.44
C GLN A 17 13.30 -4.41 6.62
N LEU A 18 12.42 -4.31 7.63
CA LEU A 18 11.57 -3.14 7.84
C LEU A 18 12.36 -1.82 7.85
N GLY A 19 13.47 -1.74 8.58
CA GLY A 19 14.26 -0.51 8.65
C GLY A 19 14.81 -0.06 7.29
N ARG A 20 15.28 -1.01 6.46
CA ARG A 20 15.76 -0.72 5.09
C ARG A 20 14.60 -0.37 4.16
N PHE A 21 13.46 -1.04 4.30
CA PHE A 21 12.27 -0.74 3.52
C PHE A 21 11.79 0.69 3.81
N LEU A 22 11.65 1.06 5.08
CA LEU A 22 11.23 2.41 5.50
C LEU A 22 12.24 3.52 5.13
N ALA A 23 13.52 3.18 5.02
CA ALA A 23 14.55 4.14 4.59
C ALA A 23 14.40 4.54 3.10
N GLN A 24 13.64 3.78 2.30
CA GLN A 24 13.35 4.06 0.90
C GLN A 24 12.08 4.89 0.69
N ASN A 25 11.49 5.43 1.77
CA ASN A 25 10.31 6.28 1.68
C ASN A 25 10.57 7.45 0.71
N PRO A 26 9.81 7.59 -0.39
CA PRO A 26 10.07 8.60 -1.41
C PRO A 26 9.75 10.04 -0.98
N PHE A 27 9.01 10.22 0.12
CA PHE A 27 8.63 11.53 0.60
C PHE A 27 9.66 12.11 1.56
N PRO A 28 10.30 13.25 1.21
CA PRO A 28 11.45 13.79 1.96
C PRO A 28 11.08 14.38 3.32
N HIS A 29 9.80 14.68 3.57
CA HIS A 29 9.36 15.35 4.79
C HIS A 29 8.80 14.33 5.81
N PRO A 30 9.60 13.89 6.80
CA PRO A 30 9.28 12.78 7.68
C PRO A 30 8.15 13.06 8.68
N LEU A 31 7.68 14.30 8.81
CA LEU A 31 6.60 14.68 9.73
C LEU A 31 5.31 15.07 9.01
N THR A 32 5.28 15.03 7.69
CA THR A 32 4.10 15.31 6.87
C THR A 32 3.76 14.10 5.99
N GLN A 33 3.76 14.24 4.68
CA GLN A 33 3.45 13.15 3.75
C GLN A 33 4.31 11.90 3.98
N GLY A 34 5.61 12.07 4.25
CA GLY A 34 6.51 10.95 4.54
C GLY A 34 6.13 10.18 5.81
N PHE A 35 5.49 10.82 6.80
CA PHE A 35 5.00 10.12 8.00
C PHE A 35 3.88 9.14 7.63
N PHE A 36 2.87 9.57 6.87
CA PHE A 36 1.73 8.74 6.51
C PHE A 36 2.11 7.65 5.52
N TYR A 37 3.01 7.93 4.59
CA TYR A 37 3.57 6.90 3.74
C TYR A 37 4.37 5.86 4.52
N ARG A 38 5.04 6.25 5.61
CA ARG A 38 5.67 5.33 6.56
C ARG A 38 4.63 4.43 7.24
N GLU A 39 3.46 4.96 7.66
CA GLU A 39 2.39 4.14 8.23
C GLU A 39 1.93 3.09 7.22
N LYS A 40 1.67 3.48 5.96
CA LYS A 40 1.35 2.57 4.85
C LYS A 40 2.43 1.50 4.65
N MET A 41 3.68 1.91 4.52
CA MET A 41 4.79 0.97 4.35
C MET A 41 4.88 -0.01 5.52
N THR A 42 4.68 0.45 6.75
CA THR A 42 4.70 -0.40 7.95
C THR A 42 3.56 -1.41 7.93
N ALA A 43 2.33 -0.98 7.61
CA ALA A 43 1.17 -1.86 7.53
C ALA A 43 1.37 -2.93 6.45
N ILE A 44 1.80 -2.54 5.24
CA ILE A 44 2.12 -3.47 4.15
C ILE A 44 3.19 -4.47 4.60
N HIS A 45 4.29 -3.99 5.17
CA HIS A 45 5.37 -4.86 5.62
C HIS A 45 4.91 -5.83 6.72
N THR A 46 4.01 -5.43 7.59
CA THR A 46 3.53 -6.27 8.70
C THR A 46 2.86 -7.53 8.18
N ILE A 47 1.97 -7.42 7.19
CA ILE A 47 1.20 -8.56 6.67
C ILE A 47 1.85 -9.24 5.46
N ALA A 48 2.74 -8.55 4.75
CA ALA A 48 3.41 -9.13 3.57
C ALA A 48 4.19 -10.40 3.95
N PRO A 49 4.01 -11.53 3.25
CA PRO A 49 4.64 -12.79 3.60
C PRO A 49 6.15 -12.77 3.33
N ASP A 50 6.94 -13.40 4.20
CA ASP A 50 8.38 -13.62 3.98
C ASP A 50 8.59 -14.95 3.25
N LEU A 51 8.12 -15.01 2.00
CA LEU A 51 8.16 -16.17 1.12
C LEU A 51 8.97 -15.87 -0.13
N SER A 52 9.48 -16.94 -0.77
CA SER A 52 10.06 -16.83 -2.11
C SER A 52 8.95 -16.55 -3.12
N LEU A 53 8.99 -15.38 -3.72
CA LEU A 53 8.04 -14.88 -4.72
C LEU A 53 8.83 -14.42 -5.95
N PRO A 54 9.33 -15.38 -6.78
CA PRO A 54 10.19 -15.05 -7.92
C PRO A 54 9.59 -14.07 -8.92
N SER A 55 8.28 -14.15 -9.17
CA SER A 55 7.57 -13.32 -10.15
C SER A 55 6.37 -12.62 -9.50
N ILE A 56 6.38 -11.30 -9.48
CA ILE A 56 5.31 -10.47 -8.89
C ILE A 56 4.76 -9.51 -9.94
N LEU A 57 3.43 -9.44 -10.06
CA LEU A 57 2.74 -8.40 -10.80
C LEU A 57 2.32 -7.28 -9.84
N GLU A 58 2.76 -6.07 -10.10
CA GLU A 58 2.24 -4.87 -9.44
C GLU A 58 1.23 -4.20 -10.40
N VAL A 59 -0.04 -4.18 -10.04
CA VAL A 59 -1.12 -3.56 -10.82
C VAL A 59 -1.33 -2.15 -10.31
N GLY A 60 -1.30 -1.16 -11.20
CA GLY A 60 -1.44 0.25 -10.87
C GLY A 60 -0.25 0.79 -10.05
N GLY A 61 0.95 0.23 -10.22
CA GLY A 61 2.10 0.62 -9.40
C GLY A 61 2.65 2.02 -9.72
N GLY A 62 2.32 2.57 -10.88
CA GLY A 62 2.74 3.91 -11.29
C GLY A 62 4.25 4.14 -11.11
N PRO A 63 4.63 5.29 -10.52
CA PRO A 63 6.02 5.63 -10.24
C PRO A 63 6.44 5.29 -8.80
N SER A 64 5.69 4.45 -8.06
CA SER A 64 5.93 4.22 -6.62
C SER A 64 7.10 3.27 -6.35
N GLY A 65 7.22 2.18 -7.11
CA GLY A 65 8.21 1.13 -6.92
C GLY A 65 8.10 0.37 -5.59
N LEU A 66 6.94 0.44 -4.94
CA LEU A 66 6.74 -0.06 -3.57
C LEU A 66 6.96 -1.57 -3.47
N THR A 67 6.48 -2.32 -4.45
CA THR A 67 6.67 -3.78 -4.53
C THR A 67 8.14 -4.16 -4.72
N ALA A 68 8.88 -3.45 -5.57
CA ALA A 68 10.31 -3.69 -5.78
C ALA A 68 11.14 -3.38 -4.53
N MET A 69 10.76 -2.34 -3.77
CA MET A 69 11.37 -2.03 -2.47
C MET A 69 11.10 -3.13 -1.43
N LEU A 70 9.89 -3.69 -1.43
CA LEU A 70 9.48 -4.74 -0.49
C LEU A 70 10.13 -6.10 -0.79
N TYR A 71 10.22 -6.46 -2.08
CA TYR A 71 10.77 -7.72 -2.57
C TYR A 71 11.93 -7.49 -3.58
N PRO A 72 13.10 -7.04 -3.11
CA PRO A 72 14.17 -6.58 -4.00
C PRO A 72 14.85 -7.72 -4.80
N GLN A 73 14.55 -8.98 -4.48
CA GLN A 73 15.08 -10.15 -5.19
C GLN A 73 14.09 -10.73 -6.21
N SER A 74 12.87 -10.23 -6.26
CA SER A 74 11.83 -10.69 -7.18
C SER A 74 11.93 -9.98 -8.53
N GLN A 75 11.49 -10.66 -9.60
CA GLN A 75 11.20 -10.01 -10.87
C GLN A 75 9.82 -9.36 -10.79
N ILE A 76 9.77 -8.05 -10.94
CA ILE A 76 8.54 -7.28 -10.85
C ILE A 76 8.06 -6.91 -12.24
N THR A 77 6.81 -7.20 -12.56
CA THR A 77 6.12 -6.59 -13.70
C THR A 77 5.23 -5.50 -13.14
N ASN A 78 5.55 -4.23 -13.43
CA ASN A 78 4.69 -3.11 -13.06
C ASN A 78 3.76 -2.78 -14.22
N LEU A 79 2.44 -2.98 -14.04
CA LEU A 79 1.43 -2.64 -15.05
C LEU A 79 0.69 -1.38 -14.61
N ASP A 80 0.60 -0.43 -15.52
CA ASP A 80 -0.17 0.80 -15.31
C ASP A 80 -0.81 1.28 -16.63
N LEU A 81 -1.92 2.02 -16.52
CA LEU A 81 -2.64 2.56 -17.67
C LEU A 81 -1.89 3.72 -18.33
N ASN A 82 -1.10 4.47 -17.53
CA ASN A 82 -0.35 5.63 -18.02
C ASN A 82 1.04 5.22 -18.53
N PRO A 83 1.28 5.29 -19.87
CA PRO A 83 2.56 4.89 -20.45
C PRO A 83 3.74 5.77 -19.99
N ASP A 84 3.50 7.00 -19.54
CA ASP A 84 4.56 7.93 -19.10
C ASP A 84 5.30 7.42 -17.87
N TYR A 85 4.64 6.60 -17.04
CA TYR A 85 5.28 5.97 -15.89
C TYR A 85 6.38 4.97 -16.27
N GLY A 86 6.42 4.50 -17.52
CA GLY A 86 7.50 3.66 -17.99
C GLY A 86 8.88 4.31 -17.85
N THR A 87 8.98 5.64 -17.86
CA THR A 87 10.24 6.39 -17.71
C THR A 87 10.61 6.68 -16.24
N ALA A 88 9.73 6.35 -15.28
CA ALA A 88 9.99 6.60 -13.87
C ALA A 88 11.21 5.79 -13.37
N PRO A 89 12.06 6.36 -12.49
CA PRO A 89 13.30 5.69 -12.04
C PRO A 89 13.07 4.29 -11.42
N CYS A 90 11.96 4.09 -10.71
CA CYS A 90 11.62 2.77 -10.15
C CYS A 90 11.34 1.72 -11.24
N ASN A 91 10.81 2.13 -12.40
CA ASN A 91 10.50 1.26 -13.52
C ASN A 91 11.69 1.03 -14.47
N GLN A 92 12.81 1.69 -14.22
CA GLN A 92 14.08 1.51 -14.94
C GLN A 92 15.06 0.58 -14.19
N GLN A 93 14.66 0.01 -13.08
CA GLN A 93 15.50 -0.93 -12.33
C GLN A 93 15.61 -2.27 -13.06
N PRO A 94 16.76 -2.98 -13.01
CA PRO A 94 16.99 -4.21 -13.78
C PRO A 94 15.97 -5.33 -13.50
N GLN A 95 15.41 -5.38 -12.28
CA GLN A 95 14.41 -6.37 -11.88
C GLN A 95 12.96 -5.94 -12.15
N VAL A 96 12.74 -4.73 -12.70
CA VAL A 96 11.40 -4.21 -12.96
C VAL A 96 11.15 -4.11 -14.45
N LYS A 97 10.07 -4.71 -14.93
CA LYS A 97 9.56 -4.57 -16.28
C LYS A 97 8.26 -3.75 -16.25
N PHE A 98 8.25 -2.61 -16.90
CA PHE A 98 7.03 -1.83 -17.06
C PHE A 98 6.20 -2.34 -18.25
N VAL A 99 4.89 -2.43 -18.05
CA VAL A 99 3.90 -2.78 -19.08
C VAL A 99 2.76 -1.78 -19.03
N CYS A 100 2.49 -1.08 -20.12
CA CYS A 100 1.28 -0.27 -20.24
C CYS A 100 0.09 -1.18 -20.55
N GLY A 101 -0.94 -1.15 -19.69
CA GLY A 101 -2.11 -2.04 -19.85
C GLY A 101 -3.24 -1.73 -18.89
N ASP A 102 -4.41 -2.32 -19.19
CA ASP A 102 -5.62 -2.21 -18.38
C ASP A 102 -5.70 -3.39 -17.41
N ALA A 103 -5.97 -3.09 -16.13
CA ALA A 103 -6.18 -4.10 -15.09
C ALA A 103 -7.40 -5.00 -15.35
N THR A 104 -8.35 -4.55 -16.14
CA THR A 104 -9.56 -5.32 -16.55
C THR A 104 -9.32 -6.28 -17.70
N ALA A 105 -8.11 -6.23 -18.33
CA ALA A 105 -7.71 -7.09 -19.44
C ALA A 105 -6.18 -7.31 -19.39
N LEU A 106 -5.70 -8.05 -18.39
CA LEU A 106 -4.27 -8.26 -18.16
C LEU A 106 -3.64 -9.06 -19.30
N PRO A 107 -2.56 -8.54 -19.96
CA PRO A 107 -1.93 -9.16 -21.12
C PRO A 107 -0.97 -10.31 -20.72
N PHE A 108 -1.37 -11.13 -19.75
CA PHE A 108 -0.58 -12.24 -19.22
C PHE A 108 -1.39 -13.54 -19.25
N GLY A 109 -0.69 -14.67 -19.33
CA GLY A 109 -1.30 -16.00 -19.26
C GLY A 109 -1.79 -16.35 -17.85
N ASP A 110 -2.63 -17.37 -17.76
CA ASP A 110 -3.13 -17.89 -16.49
C ASP A 110 -1.97 -18.39 -15.63
N GLY A 111 -2.04 -18.16 -14.31
CA GLY A 111 -1.06 -18.64 -13.36
C GLY A 111 0.37 -18.15 -13.59
N SER A 112 0.56 -16.96 -14.18
CA SER A 112 1.88 -16.42 -14.54
C SER A 112 2.67 -15.86 -13.36
N PHE A 113 2.03 -15.54 -12.24
CA PHE A 113 2.65 -14.82 -11.13
C PHE A 113 2.51 -15.55 -9.80
N ASP A 114 3.58 -15.47 -8.98
CA ASP A 114 3.61 -15.96 -7.61
C ASP A 114 2.83 -15.06 -6.66
N ALA A 115 2.82 -13.76 -6.95
CA ALA A 115 2.07 -12.78 -6.21
C ALA A 115 1.55 -11.66 -7.13
N VAL A 116 0.46 -11.03 -6.69
CA VAL A 116 -0.04 -9.78 -7.26
C VAL A 116 -0.15 -8.76 -6.13
N THR A 117 0.23 -7.52 -6.40
CA THR A 117 0.04 -6.38 -5.50
C THR A 117 -0.82 -5.32 -6.17
N MET A 118 -1.76 -4.74 -5.41
CA MET A 118 -2.63 -3.64 -5.81
C MET A 118 -2.66 -2.63 -4.68
N PHE A 119 -1.82 -1.60 -4.75
CA PHE A 119 -1.72 -0.61 -3.68
C PHE A 119 -2.37 0.70 -4.08
N ASP A 120 -3.54 1.00 -3.47
CA ASP A 120 -4.38 2.17 -3.72
C ASP A 120 -4.70 2.32 -5.22
N VAL A 121 -5.31 1.28 -5.78
CA VAL A 121 -5.68 1.24 -7.20
C VAL A 121 -7.13 0.79 -7.43
N LEU A 122 -7.68 -0.09 -6.58
CA LEU A 122 -9.04 -0.61 -6.76
C LEU A 122 -10.12 0.48 -6.73
N GLU A 123 -9.91 1.52 -5.95
CA GLU A 123 -10.81 2.67 -5.85
C GLU A 123 -10.89 3.50 -7.13
N HIS A 124 -9.90 3.36 -8.02
CA HIS A 124 -9.85 4.05 -9.31
C HIS A 124 -10.47 3.25 -10.46
N ILE A 125 -10.61 1.92 -10.30
CA ILE A 125 -11.07 1.04 -11.38
C ILE A 125 -12.60 0.95 -11.39
N PRO A 126 -13.31 1.44 -12.43
CA PRO A 126 -14.78 1.34 -12.49
C PRO A 126 -15.26 -0.12 -12.42
N ASP A 127 -14.75 -0.99 -13.27
CA ASP A 127 -15.07 -2.43 -13.25
C ASP A 127 -14.06 -3.21 -12.39
N HIS A 128 -14.16 -3.03 -11.09
CA HIS A 128 -13.28 -3.70 -10.12
C HIS A 128 -13.52 -5.22 -10.04
N HIS A 129 -14.75 -5.68 -10.40
CA HIS A 129 -15.04 -7.12 -10.48
C HIS A 129 -14.24 -7.80 -11.57
N GLN A 130 -14.19 -7.20 -12.77
CA GLN A 130 -13.39 -7.70 -13.87
C GLN A 130 -11.89 -7.64 -13.54
N ALA A 131 -11.40 -6.55 -12.94
CA ALA A 131 -10.00 -6.45 -12.54
C ALA A 131 -9.62 -7.57 -11.55
N ILE A 132 -10.44 -7.85 -10.54
CA ILE A 132 -10.19 -8.94 -9.59
C ILE A 132 -10.29 -10.33 -10.28
N ALA A 133 -11.19 -10.50 -11.23
CA ALA A 133 -11.26 -11.74 -12.01
C ALA A 133 -9.94 -11.97 -12.79
N GLU A 134 -9.40 -10.95 -13.44
CA GLU A 134 -8.12 -11.01 -14.15
C GLU A 134 -6.95 -11.26 -13.21
N VAL A 135 -6.90 -10.57 -12.07
CA VAL A 135 -5.88 -10.80 -11.03
C VAL A 135 -5.89 -12.25 -10.56
N LYS A 136 -7.06 -12.82 -10.29
CA LYS A 136 -7.21 -14.24 -9.91
C LYS A 136 -6.76 -15.18 -11.01
N ARG A 137 -7.05 -14.86 -12.27
CA ARG A 137 -6.65 -15.67 -13.44
C ARG A 137 -5.13 -15.74 -13.58
N VAL A 138 -4.44 -14.59 -13.44
CA VAL A 138 -2.98 -14.55 -13.63
C VAL A 138 -2.20 -15.03 -12.41
N LEU A 139 -2.84 -15.12 -11.25
CA LEU A 139 -2.25 -15.60 -10.01
C LEU A 139 -2.24 -17.13 -9.99
N ARG A 140 -1.09 -17.75 -9.80
CA ARG A 140 -0.97 -19.22 -9.74
C ARG A 140 -1.70 -19.79 -8.51
N PRO A 141 -2.06 -21.08 -8.53
CA PRO A 141 -2.50 -21.77 -7.32
C PRO A 141 -1.45 -21.66 -6.22
N GLY A 142 -1.88 -21.35 -4.99
CA GLY A 142 -1.01 -21.06 -3.85
C GLY A 142 -0.35 -19.68 -3.88
N GLY A 143 -0.58 -18.89 -4.93
CA GLY A 143 -0.08 -17.51 -5.02
C GLY A 143 -0.82 -16.56 -4.09
N VAL A 144 -0.24 -15.39 -3.84
CA VAL A 144 -0.76 -14.43 -2.87
C VAL A 144 -1.11 -13.09 -3.53
N LEU A 145 -2.19 -12.48 -3.04
CA LEU A 145 -2.63 -11.14 -3.44
C LEU A 145 -2.53 -10.20 -2.23
N LEU A 146 -1.84 -9.07 -2.39
CA LEU A 146 -1.83 -7.98 -1.42
C LEU A 146 -2.59 -6.79 -2.00
N VAL A 147 -3.54 -6.26 -1.23
CA VAL A 147 -4.34 -5.10 -1.62
C VAL A 147 -4.26 -4.05 -0.54
N SER A 148 -3.96 -2.79 -0.88
CA SER A 148 -4.28 -1.65 -0.02
C SER A 148 -5.33 -0.76 -0.66
N THR A 149 -6.18 -0.15 0.17
CA THR A 149 -7.25 0.73 -0.29
C THR A 149 -7.74 1.61 0.88
N PRO A 150 -8.25 2.81 0.60
CA PRO A 150 -9.02 3.56 1.58
C PRO A 150 -10.19 2.73 2.12
N ASN A 151 -10.58 3.00 3.37
CA ASN A 151 -11.77 2.41 3.95
C ASN A 151 -13.03 3.10 3.37
N GLU A 152 -14.16 2.41 3.25
CA GLU A 152 -15.44 2.98 2.79
C GLU A 152 -15.84 4.23 3.58
N HIS A 153 -15.53 4.24 4.88
CA HIS A 153 -15.81 5.37 5.76
C HIS A 153 -14.74 6.47 5.70
N TRP A 154 -13.77 6.35 4.80
CA TRP A 154 -12.77 7.39 4.58
C TRP A 154 -13.43 8.72 4.26
N ARG A 155 -12.96 9.77 4.92
CA ARG A 155 -13.37 11.16 4.68
C ARG A 155 -12.18 12.09 4.89
N PHE A 156 -12.19 13.17 4.17
CA PHE A 156 -11.18 14.21 4.35
C PHE A 156 -11.84 15.59 4.50
N PRO A 157 -11.50 16.37 5.52
CA PRO A 157 -10.65 15.96 6.65
C PRO A 157 -11.35 14.94 7.55
N TYR A 158 -10.58 14.17 8.28
CA TYR A 158 -11.11 13.23 9.27
C TYR A 158 -11.85 13.94 10.39
N TYR A 159 -11.29 15.08 10.85
CA TYR A 159 -11.88 15.90 11.89
C TYR A 159 -12.68 17.05 11.30
N GLY A 160 -13.98 17.13 11.63
CA GLY A 160 -14.90 18.14 11.09
C GLY A 160 -14.47 19.59 11.37
N PHE A 161 -13.74 19.86 12.47
CA PHE A 161 -13.23 21.21 12.75
C PHE A 161 -12.11 21.65 11.78
N MET A 162 -11.51 20.73 11.04
CA MET A 162 -10.52 21.03 10.01
C MET A 162 -11.13 21.43 8.66
N GLN A 163 -12.45 21.26 8.47
CA GLN A 163 -13.16 21.57 7.22
C GLN A 163 -12.83 22.97 6.64
N PRO A 164 -12.74 24.07 7.44
CA PRO A 164 -12.41 25.39 6.89
C PRO A 164 -11.02 25.49 6.27
N PHE A 165 -10.12 24.57 6.63
CA PHE A 165 -8.72 24.58 6.22
C PHE A 165 -8.39 23.49 5.17
N CYS A 166 -9.36 22.65 4.84
CA CYS A 166 -9.16 21.52 3.92
C CYS A 166 -10.01 21.65 2.66
N PRO A 167 -9.66 21.04 1.53
CA PRO A 167 -10.59 20.84 0.42
C PRO A 167 -11.74 19.94 0.86
N ARG A 168 -12.86 20.01 0.13
CA ARG A 168 -13.97 19.06 0.38
C ARG A 168 -13.54 17.65 -0.08
N ASP A 169 -14.01 16.63 0.60
CA ASP A 169 -13.70 15.24 0.27
C ASP A 169 -14.08 14.85 -1.17
N VAL A 170 -15.21 15.36 -1.66
CA VAL A 170 -15.64 15.15 -3.05
C VAL A 170 -14.69 15.77 -4.09
N ASP A 171 -14.08 16.92 -3.76
CA ASP A 171 -13.10 17.57 -4.63
C ASP A 171 -11.78 16.75 -4.64
N VAL A 172 -11.39 16.24 -3.48
CA VAL A 172 -10.21 15.36 -3.33
C VAL A 172 -10.39 14.05 -4.09
N MET A 173 -11.56 13.41 -3.94
CA MET A 173 -11.89 12.20 -4.70
C MET A 173 -11.81 12.43 -6.21
N ALA A 174 -12.39 13.54 -6.70
CA ALA A 174 -12.36 13.89 -8.11
C ALA A 174 -10.94 14.18 -8.61
N GLU A 175 -10.13 14.91 -7.84
CA GLU A 175 -8.74 15.22 -8.16
C GLU A 175 -7.87 13.96 -8.23
N TRP A 176 -8.09 13.00 -7.32
CA TRP A 176 -7.35 11.75 -7.29
C TRP A 176 -7.92 10.69 -8.23
N GLY A 177 -9.06 10.95 -8.89
CA GLY A 177 -9.69 10.00 -9.81
C GLY A 177 -10.36 8.81 -9.11
N HIS A 178 -10.77 8.96 -7.85
CA HIS A 178 -11.51 7.95 -7.14
C HIS A 178 -12.93 7.85 -7.70
N VAL A 179 -13.33 6.68 -8.16
CA VAL A 179 -14.71 6.37 -8.58
C VAL A 179 -15.55 5.85 -7.41
N ARG A 180 -14.90 5.52 -6.29
CA ARG A 180 -15.51 5.16 -4.99
C ARG A 180 -14.62 5.56 -3.83
N ARG A 181 -15.20 5.62 -2.61
CA ARG A 181 -14.44 6.03 -1.42
C ARG A 181 -13.37 5.01 -1.00
N GLY A 182 -13.68 3.75 -1.11
CA GLY A 182 -12.86 2.65 -0.67
C GLY A 182 -13.73 1.45 -0.32
N TYR A 183 -13.23 0.58 0.56
CA TYR A 183 -13.87 -0.69 0.87
C TYR A 183 -13.79 -1.01 2.36
N THR A 184 -14.83 -1.62 2.91
CA THR A 184 -14.70 -2.36 4.16
C THR A 184 -13.96 -3.69 3.91
N LEU A 185 -13.47 -4.31 4.97
CA LEU A 185 -12.86 -5.64 4.85
C LEU A 185 -13.88 -6.68 4.34
N ASP A 186 -15.16 -6.52 4.68
CA ASP A 186 -16.21 -7.44 4.23
C ASP A 186 -16.56 -7.23 2.75
N ASP A 187 -16.51 -5.99 2.24
CA ASP A 187 -16.61 -5.74 0.80
C ASP A 187 -15.46 -6.39 0.05
N LEU A 188 -14.23 -6.27 0.56
CA LEU A 188 -13.07 -6.93 -0.04
C LEU A 188 -13.20 -8.46 -0.02
N LYS A 189 -13.72 -9.06 1.06
CA LYS A 189 -14.00 -10.51 1.11
C LYS A 189 -14.99 -10.94 0.05
N GLN A 190 -16.07 -10.19 -0.15
CA GLN A 190 -17.08 -10.47 -1.16
C GLN A 190 -16.53 -10.28 -2.58
N LEU A 191 -15.81 -9.19 -2.82
CA LEU A 191 -15.25 -8.85 -4.12
C LEU A 191 -14.16 -9.84 -4.55
N ILE A 192 -13.18 -10.11 -3.68
CA ILE A 192 -12.01 -10.93 -3.98
C ILE A 192 -12.41 -12.43 -3.98
N GLY A 193 -13.20 -12.85 -3.01
CA GLY A 193 -13.69 -14.23 -2.93
C GLY A 193 -12.59 -15.27 -2.67
N LEU A 194 -11.40 -14.84 -2.24
CA LEU A 194 -10.29 -15.69 -1.76
C LEU A 194 -10.23 -15.67 -0.23
N PRO A 195 -9.61 -16.67 0.42
CA PRO A 195 -9.37 -16.62 1.85
C PRO A 195 -8.46 -15.46 2.25
N CYS A 196 -8.98 -14.57 3.10
CA CYS A 196 -8.17 -13.52 3.73
C CYS A 196 -7.29 -14.17 4.80
N GLN A 197 -5.97 -14.01 4.65
CA GLN A 197 -4.97 -14.57 5.57
C GLN A 197 -4.67 -13.62 6.71
N ASP A 198 -4.58 -12.32 6.40
CA ASP A 198 -4.28 -11.27 7.37
C ASP A 198 -4.70 -9.91 6.82
N TYR A 199 -4.82 -8.91 7.71
CA TYR A 199 -5.03 -7.51 7.33
C TYR A 199 -4.42 -6.59 8.37
N ALA A 200 -4.12 -5.37 7.95
CA ALA A 200 -3.71 -4.30 8.85
C ALA A 200 -4.33 -2.98 8.41
N THR A 201 -4.66 -2.14 9.38
CA THR A 201 -5.11 -0.78 9.14
C THR A 201 -4.00 0.22 9.46
N PHE A 202 -4.11 1.41 8.93
CA PHE A 202 -3.20 2.51 9.21
C PHE A 202 -3.92 3.86 9.16
N ILE A 203 -3.27 4.94 9.59
CA ILE A 203 -3.86 6.26 9.83
C ILE A 203 -5.03 6.13 10.83
N ASN A 204 -4.67 5.88 12.08
CA ASN A 204 -5.64 5.79 13.18
C ASN A 204 -6.16 7.18 13.60
N PRO A 205 -7.20 7.27 14.45
CA PRO A 205 -7.74 8.56 14.88
C PRO A 205 -6.70 9.53 15.45
N ILE A 206 -5.66 9.06 16.13
CA ILE A 206 -4.63 9.95 16.71
C ILE A 206 -3.74 10.51 15.61
N THR A 207 -3.31 9.69 14.65
CA THR A 207 -2.46 10.14 13.53
C THR A 207 -3.23 10.96 12.51
N ALA A 208 -4.55 10.75 12.38
CA ALA A 208 -5.42 11.46 11.43
C ALA A 208 -5.40 12.98 11.59
N ILE A 209 -5.16 13.53 12.79
CA ILE A 209 -5.05 15.00 12.96
C ILE A 209 -3.82 15.54 12.21
N GLY A 210 -2.71 14.83 12.27
CA GLY A 210 -1.51 15.20 11.51
C GLY A 210 -1.74 15.06 10.00
N HIS A 211 -2.49 14.03 9.56
CA HIS A 211 -2.89 13.82 8.18
C HIS A 211 -3.72 15.02 7.68
N ASP A 212 -4.77 15.40 8.39
CA ASP A 212 -5.60 16.55 8.03
C ASP A 212 -4.78 17.83 7.86
N ILE A 213 -3.82 18.08 8.75
CA ILE A 213 -2.91 19.23 8.66
C ILE A 213 -1.98 19.11 7.46
N ALA A 214 -1.37 17.95 7.24
CA ALA A 214 -0.39 17.73 6.17
C ALA A 214 -0.99 17.96 4.78
N PHE A 215 -2.27 17.62 4.58
CA PHE A 215 -3.00 17.76 3.33
C PHE A 215 -3.93 18.99 3.28
N SER A 216 -3.93 19.84 4.31
CA SER A 216 -4.72 21.07 4.34
C SER A 216 -4.24 22.13 3.33
N ARG A 217 -5.07 23.15 3.12
CA ARG A 217 -4.75 24.36 2.33
C ARG A 217 -3.88 25.37 3.08
N LEU A 218 -3.40 25.05 4.26
CA LEU A 218 -2.47 25.89 5.01
C LEU A 218 -1.15 26.04 4.22
N SER A 219 -0.46 27.17 4.43
CA SER A 219 0.85 27.37 3.80
C SER A 219 1.84 26.26 4.22
N PRO A 220 2.82 25.90 3.35
CA PRO A 220 3.79 24.85 3.67
C PRO A 220 4.47 25.03 5.02
N LEU A 221 4.86 26.27 5.36
CA LEU A 221 5.49 26.59 6.65
C LEU A 221 4.54 26.30 7.84
N LYS A 222 3.27 26.71 7.73
CA LYS A 222 2.28 26.44 8.80
C LYS A 222 2.05 24.95 8.98
N ARG A 223 1.90 24.20 7.89
CA ARG A 223 1.78 22.74 7.94
C ARG A 223 2.98 22.10 8.64
N GLN A 224 4.19 22.50 8.25
CA GLN A 224 5.42 21.96 8.85
C GLN A 224 5.52 22.28 10.34
N VAL A 225 5.26 23.52 10.75
CA VAL A 225 5.27 23.92 12.16
C VAL A 225 4.25 23.13 12.97
N LEU A 226 2.99 23.04 12.50
CA LEU A 226 1.94 22.32 13.21
C LEU A 226 2.23 20.81 13.29
N CYS A 227 2.65 20.18 12.20
CA CYS A 227 3.05 18.77 12.22
C CYS A 227 4.25 18.52 13.14
N THR A 228 5.20 19.47 13.22
CA THR A 228 6.33 19.35 14.15
C THR A 228 5.87 19.44 15.60
N LEU A 229 4.98 20.39 15.94
CA LEU A 229 4.43 20.50 17.29
C LEU A 229 3.61 19.30 17.71
N LEU A 230 2.87 18.70 16.78
CA LEU A 230 2.04 17.51 17.01
C LEU A 230 2.80 16.19 16.86
N SER A 231 4.07 16.23 16.42
CA SER A 231 4.85 15.01 16.18
C SER A 231 4.91 14.05 17.38
N PRO A 232 5.04 14.49 18.65
CA PRO A 232 5.01 13.55 19.78
C PRO A 232 3.70 12.78 19.86
N LEU A 233 2.57 13.43 19.59
CA LEU A 233 1.24 12.82 19.60
C LEU A 233 1.06 11.84 18.42
N THR A 234 1.44 12.25 17.21
CA THR A 234 1.34 11.39 16.02
C THR A 234 2.26 10.18 16.13
N TRP A 235 3.50 10.34 16.64
CA TRP A 235 4.38 9.23 16.93
C TRP A 235 3.84 8.29 18.00
N PHE A 236 3.24 8.83 19.06
CA PHE A 236 2.55 8.01 20.07
C PHE A 236 1.42 7.19 19.41
N GLY A 237 0.55 7.82 18.61
CA GLY A 237 -0.51 7.14 17.89
C GLY A 237 0.02 6.03 16.96
N TYR A 238 1.10 6.30 16.23
CA TYR A 238 1.75 5.33 15.35
C TYR A 238 2.33 4.14 16.12
N LEU A 239 3.08 4.39 17.19
CA LEU A 239 3.76 3.33 17.95
C LEU A 239 2.80 2.46 18.78
N THR A 240 1.64 3.01 19.15
CA THR A 240 0.63 2.28 19.93
C THR A 240 -0.51 1.72 19.07
N HIS A 241 -0.48 1.94 17.75
CA HIS A 241 -1.53 1.43 16.86
C HIS A 241 -1.56 -0.09 16.85
N ASN A 242 -2.74 -0.64 17.13
CA ASN A 242 -3.02 -2.05 16.88
C ASN A 242 -3.40 -2.22 15.38
N PRO A 243 -2.68 -3.03 14.60
CA PRO A 243 -2.96 -3.20 13.17
C PRO A 243 -4.40 -3.65 12.84
N HIS A 244 -5.10 -4.29 13.77
CA HIS A 244 -6.49 -4.73 13.58
C HIS A 244 -7.53 -3.75 14.17
N ALA A 245 -7.10 -2.60 14.69
CA ALA A 245 -8.00 -1.55 15.17
C ALA A 245 -8.53 -0.69 14.02
N THR A 246 -9.34 0.32 14.35
CA THR A 246 -9.87 1.25 13.35
C THR A 246 -8.77 2.12 12.75
N GLY A 247 -8.70 2.15 11.41
CA GLY A 247 -7.89 3.07 10.62
C GLY A 247 -8.69 3.58 9.42
N THR A 248 -8.20 4.62 8.76
CA THR A 248 -8.83 5.16 7.54
C THR A 248 -8.44 4.40 6.28
N GLU A 249 -7.38 3.62 6.36
CA GLU A 249 -6.80 2.84 5.28
C GLU A 249 -6.64 1.39 5.73
N THR A 250 -6.71 0.46 4.78
CA THR A 250 -6.58 -0.97 5.03
C THR A 250 -5.62 -1.60 4.03
N VAL A 251 -4.78 -2.50 4.50
CA VAL A 251 -4.04 -3.44 3.65
C VAL A 251 -4.43 -4.86 4.02
N SER A 252 -4.55 -5.75 3.04
CA SER A 252 -5.04 -7.12 3.23
C SER A 252 -4.25 -8.11 2.38
N LEU A 253 -4.09 -9.33 2.91
CA LEU A 253 -3.39 -10.45 2.30
C LEU A 253 -4.35 -11.60 2.02
N TRP A 254 -4.34 -12.10 0.79
CA TRP A 254 -5.22 -13.17 0.30
C TRP A 254 -4.40 -14.29 -0.32
N CYS A 255 -4.91 -15.52 -0.30
CA CYS A 255 -4.26 -16.68 -0.89
C CYS A 255 -5.17 -17.34 -1.92
N ASN A 256 -4.64 -17.58 -3.14
CA ASN A 256 -5.30 -18.35 -4.18
C ASN A 256 -5.07 -19.86 -3.90
N GLN A 257 -6.12 -20.55 -3.46
CA GLN A 257 -6.06 -21.97 -3.10
C GLN A 257 -6.13 -22.87 -4.33
#